data_5d50c0ca2a0e6521f5cfc18ee67c812c
#
_entry.id   5d50c0ca2a0e6521f5cfc18ee67c812c
#
_cell.length_a   1.000
_cell.length_b   1.000
_cell.length_c   1.000
_cell.angle_alpha   90.00
_cell.angle_beta   90.00
_cell.angle_gamma   90.00
#
_symmetry.space_group_name_H-M   'P 1'
#
loop_
_entity.id
_entity.type
_entity.pdbx_description
1 polymer ?
#
loop_
_entity_poly.entity_id
_entity_poly.type
_entity_poly.pdbx_seq_one_letter_code
_entity_poly.pdbx_strand_id
1 'polypeptide(L)'
;MISVRDAQNHILAQVTERTPPELIALTDALSRVLADPIRAPFDVPPTDNSAVDGYAVAGDDVPAGGARELVVVADLPAGSVFAGTLARGQAIRIMTGAPMPAGADTVYPQEVVERTHDRVTVGPIARAANVRRRGEDVRSGTVVVEAGTVLRPQELGLIASLGSPTVVVTQRPRVALLSTGDEVAEPGGSRKPGQIYDANRFTLRGLSEQSGARVIDLGIVPDQHDALREQLIAASEAADVVITSGGVSVGVYDLVKTVLAEIGGIDFWQVAMQPGRPLAVGRIGSTHFFGLPGNPVASMLTFLLFVRPALLTLAGRRRVFPEPWPARATEAMPKKRGRREFKRGVARFEDGAWTVRTTGPQGSGILSSMVAGNCLIVLEEERGDVAPGETVLIEPLEPPA
;
A
#
# COMPACT_ATOMS: atom_id res chain seq x y z
N MET A 1 -3.51 -32.57 -1.23
CA MET A 1 -3.91 -31.16 -1.23
C MET A 1 -2.94 -30.42 -0.31
N ILE A 2 -2.46 -29.25 -0.74
CA ILE A 2 -1.64 -28.37 0.07
C ILE A 2 -2.56 -27.33 0.75
N SER A 3 -2.25 -26.89 1.98
CA SER A 3 -2.99 -25.80 2.61
C SER A 3 -2.74 -24.45 1.92
N VAL A 4 -3.64 -23.48 2.09
CA VAL A 4 -3.42 -22.10 1.55
C VAL A 4 -2.13 -21.52 2.09
N ARG A 5 -1.88 -21.67 3.39
CA ARG A 5 -0.69 -21.14 4.06
C ARG A 5 0.62 -21.78 3.56
N ASP A 6 0.63 -23.09 3.40
CA ASP A 6 1.81 -23.79 2.89
C ASP A 6 2.10 -23.43 1.45
N ALA A 7 1.06 -23.28 0.60
CA ALA A 7 1.20 -22.81 -0.77
C ALA A 7 1.78 -21.38 -0.81
N GLN A 8 1.28 -20.47 0.01
CA GLN A 8 1.81 -19.12 0.15
C GLN A 8 3.28 -19.12 0.57
N ASN A 9 3.63 -19.86 1.61
CA ASN A 9 5.00 -19.96 2.11
C ASN A 9 5.94 -20.52 1.03
N HIS A 10 5.53 -21.55 0.31
CA HIS A 10 6.34 -22.16 -0.75
C HIS A 10 6.58 -21.19 -1.91
N ILE A 11 5.54 -20.48 -2.36
CA ILE A 11 5.65 -19.47 -3.42
C ILE A 11 6.59 -18.34 -3.00
N LEU A 12 6.39 -17.78 -1.80
CA LEU A 12 7.21 -16.67 -1.33
C LEU A 12 8.67 -17.06 -1.09
N ALA A 13 8.94 -18.31 -0.68
CA ALA A 13 10.29 -18.83 -0.56
C ALA A 13 11.05 -18.90 -1.91
N GLN A 14 10.32 -18.97 -3.02
CA GLN A 14 10.91 -18.94 -4.37
C GLN A 14 11.13 -17.51 -4.89
N VAL A 15 10.48 -16.50 -4.31
CA VAL A 15 10.65 -15.08 -4.70
C VAL A 15 11.79 -14.47 -3.87
N THR A 16 13.02 -14.78 -4.24
CA THR A 16 14.23 -14.38 -3.48
C THR A 16 14.81 -13.05 -3.90
N GLU A 17 14.49 -12.57 -5.11
CA GLU A 17 15.04 -11.34 -5.68
C GLU A 17 13.94 -10.28 -5.77
N ARG A 18 14.37 -9.03 -5.63
CA ARG A 18 13.53 -7.86 -5.87
C ARG A 18 13.81 -7.33 -7.26
N THR A 19 12.83 -6.62 -7.85
CA THR A 19 13.08 -5.85 -9.07
C THR A 19 14.17 -4.80 -8.82
N PRO A 20 14.99 -4.46 -9.83
CA PRO A 20 16.10 -3.51 -9.67
C PRO A 20 15.64 -2.14 -9.15
N PRO A 21 16.49 -1.40 -8.45
CA PRO A 21 16.20 -0.01 -8.06
C PRO A 21 16.25 0.93 -9.27
N GLU A 22 15.50 2.02 -9.20
CA GLU A 22 15.55 3.13 -10.15
C GLU A 22 15.40 4.48 -9.44
N LEU A 23 16.09 5.49 -9.95
CA LEU A 23 15.96 6.87 -9.45
C LEU A 23 14.85 7.58 -10.23
N ILE A 24 13.88 8.15 -9.50
CA ILE A 24 12.77 8.90 -10.12
C ILE A 24 12.57 10.25 -9.44
N ALA A 25 11.87 11.16 -10.11
CA ALA A 25 11.44 12.41 -9.51
C ALA A 25 10.44 12.13 -8.36
N LEU A 26 10.50 12.92 -7.29
CA LEU A 26 9.60 12.77 -6.15
C LEU A 26 8.12 12.96 -6.56
N THR A 27 7.84 13.77 -7.57
CA THR A 27 6.50 13.96 -8.15
C THR A 27 5.90 12.69 -8.76
N ASP A 28 6.73 11.74 -9.19
CA ASP A 28 6.32 10.48 -9.84
C ASP A 28 6.34 9.30 -8.85
N ALA A 29 6.64 9.58 -7.57
CA ALA A 29 6.91 8.55 -6.58
C ALA A 29 5.66 8.07 -5.81
N LEU A 30 4.50 8.66 -6.03
CA LEU A 30 3.26 8.21 -5.38
C LEU A 30 2.98 6.72 -5.68
N SER A 31 2.68 5.96 -4.62
CA SER A 31 2.43 4.51 -4.68
C SER A 31 3.62 3.65 -5.13
N ARG A 32 4.82 4.23 -5.27
CA ARG A 32 6.05 3.48 -5.50
C ARG A 32 6.57 2.90 -4.19
N VAL A 33 7.40 1.89 -4.28
CA VAL A 33 8.02 1.24 -3.11
C VAL A 33 9.46 1.76 -2.98
N LEU A 34 9.77 2.30 -1.83
CA LEU A 34 11.11 2.84 -1.53
C LEU A 34 12.15 1.72 -1.51
N ALA A 35 13.21 1.84 -2.31
CA ALA A 35 14.28 0.82 -2.37
C ALA A 35 15.25 0.97 -1.20
N ASP A 36 15.67 2.19 -0.89
CA ASP A 36 16.63 2.53 0.16
C ASP A 36 15.99 3.40 1.24
N PRO A 37 16.39 3.29 2.52
CA PRO A 37 15.83 4.10 3.57
C PRO A 37 16.19 5.58 3.41
N ILE A 38 15.25 6.48 3.68
CA ILE A 38 15.50 7.92 3.71
C ILE A 38 16.01 8.31 5.09
N ARG A 39 17.18 8.95 5.12
CA ARG A 39 17.77 9.53 6.34
C ARG A 39 17.68 11.05 6.30
N ALA A 40 17.36 11.65 7.44
CA ALA A 40 17.32 13.10 7.55
C ALA A 40 18.74 13.70 7.43
N PRO A 41 19.00 14.57 6.45
CA PRO A 41 20.31 15.19 6.28
C PRO A 41 20.58 16.31 7.30
N PHE A 42 19.54 16.83 7.94
CA PHE A 42 19.59 17.89 8.95
C PHE A 42 18.44 17.73 9.96
N ASP A 43 18.49 18.49 11.03
CA ASP A 43 17.42 18.52 12.05
C ASP A 43 16.17 19.23 11.51
N VAL A 44 14.97 18.78 11.90
CA VAL A 44 13.70 19.46 11.60
C VAL A 44 13.01 19.81 12.93
N PRO A 45 12.78 21.08 13.22
CA PRO A 45 13.28 22.26 12.51
C PRO A 45 14.82 22.37 12.63
N PRO A 46 15.48 23.11 11.69
CA PRO A 46 16.95 23.21 11.68
C PRO A 46 17.52 24.10 12.79
N THR A 47 16.69 24.95 13.38
CA THR A 47 17.00 25.84 14.51
C THR A 47 15.80 25.94 15.43
N ASP A 48 16.00 26.37 16.68
CA ASP A 48 14.89 26.76 17.53
C ASP A 48 14.07 27.85 16.82
N ASN A 49 12.73 27.73 16.81
CA ASN A 49 11.84 28.69 16.15
C ASN A 49 10.56 28.94 16.96
N SER A 50 9.85 29.99 16.61
CA SER A 50 8.58 30.31 17.25
C SER A 50 7.48 29.31 16.85
N ALA A 51 6.76 28.81 17.83
CA ALA A 51 5.58 27.98 17.61
C ALA A 51 4.31 28.79 17.30
N VAL A 52 4.31 30.11 17.57
CA VAL A 52 3.17 31.02 17.44
C VAL A 52 3.59 32.37 16.90
N ASP A 53 2.65 33.14 16.41
CA ASP A 53 2.83 34.55 16.16
C ASP A 53 2.82 35.32 17.49
N GLY A 54 3.84 36.16 17.73
CA GLY A 54 3.93 36.77 19.04
C GLY A 54 5.17 37.62 19.26
N TYR A 55 5.71 37.59 20.47
CA TYR A 55 6.86 38.41 20.88
C TYR A 55 7.93 37.55 21.53
N ALA A 56 9.08 37.44 20.90
CA ALA A 56 10.25 36.79 21.46
C ALA A 56 10.94 37.66 22.48
N VAL A 57 11.22 37.11 23.66
CA VAL A 57 11.83 37.80 24.79
C VAL A 57 12.93 36.96 25.42
N ALA A 58 13.82 37.57 26.18
CA ALA A 58 14.73 36.86 27.07
C ALA A 58 13.93 36.27 28.25
N GLY A 59 14.18 35.00 28.61
CA GLY A 59 13.49 34.35 29.74
C GLY A 59 13.70 35.07 31.10
N ASP A 60 14.80 35.79 31.25
CA ASP A 60 15.06 36.63 32.44
C ASP A 60 14.18 37.89 32.49
N ASP A 61 13.50 38.25 31.38
CA ASP A 61 12.55 39.34 31.30
C ASP A 61 11.11 38.86 31.55
N VAL A 62 10.87 37.59 31.68
CA VAL A 62 9.58 37.04 32.08
C VAL A 62 9.32 37.36 33.53
N PRO A 63 8.24 38.11 33.86
CA PRO A 63 7.98 38.48 35.23
C PRO A 63 7.50 37.26 36.05
N ALA A 64 8.00 37.13 37.29
CA ALA A 64 7.52 36.10 38.23
C ALA A 64 6.07 36.37 38.73
N GLY A 65 5.61 37.59 38.56
CA GLY A 65 4.26 38.08 38.93
C GLY A 65 4.05 39.51 38.40
N GLY A 66 2.78 39.87 38.23
CA GLY A 66 2.43 41.18 37.68
C GLY A 66 2.70 41.30 36.17
N ALA A 67 2.92 42.53 35.69
CA ALA A 67 3.17 42.84 34.28
C ALA A 67 4.53 43.53 34.09
N ARG A 68 5.15 43.36 32.97
CA ARG A 68 6.40 44.02 32.58
C ARG A 68 6.26 44.58 31.18
N GLU A 69 6.73 45.80 31.01
CA GLU A 69 6.77 46.47 29.71
C GLU A 69 8.15 46.29 29.06
N LEU A 70 8.15 45.91 27.76
CA LEU A 70 9.34 45.68 26.94
C LEU A 70 9.25 46.55 25.68
N VAL A 71 10.40 46.95 25.14
CA VAL A 71 10.50 47.74 23.90
C VAL A 71 10.58 46.80 22.71
N VAL A 72 9.68 46.93 21.74
CA VAL A 72 9.70 46.17 20.49
C VAL A 72 10.71 46.79 19.54
N VAL A 73 11.82 46.09 19.29
CA VAL A 73 12.97 46.64 18.52
C VAL A 73 12.98 46.17 17.06
N ALA A 74 12.22 45.15 16.71
CA ALA A 74 12.13 44.64 15.34
C ALA A 74 10.85 43.79 15.12
N ASP A 75 10.50 43.66 13.84
CA ASP A 75 9.55 42.66 13.36
C ASP A 75 10.32 41.60 12.58
N LEU A 76 10.13 40.30 12.93
CA LEU A 76 10.83 39.17 12.35
C LEU A 76 9.84 38.25 11.65
N PRO A 77 9.61 38.38 10.34
CA PRO A 77 8.76 37.51 9.58
C PRO A 77 9.42 36.14 9.37
N ALA A 78 8.60 35.12 9.05
CA ALA A 78 9.10 33.78 8.67
C ALA A 78 10.06 33.92 7.47
N GLY A 79 11.12 33.08 7.47
CA GLY A 79 12.16 33.13 6.43
C GLY A 79 13.23 34.22 6.60
N SER A 80 13.14 35.05 7.64
CA SER A 80 14.15 36.05 7.99
C SER A 80 14.91 35.63 9.26
N VAL A 81 16.12 36.17 9.43
CA VAL A 81 16.95 35.97 10.62
C VAL A 81 17.30 37.34 11.22
N PHE A 82 17.15 37.49 12.53
CA PHE A 82 17.59 38.69 13.23
C PHE A 82 19.12 38.69 13.38
N ALA A 83 19.78 39.69 12.82
CA ALA A 83 21.25 39.74 12.77
C ALA A 83 21.92 40.20 14.09
N GLY A 84 21.13 40.52 15.11
CA GLY A 84 21.62 41.01 16.42
C GLY A 84 21.38 40.04 17.55
N THR A 85 21.69 40.50 18.78
CA THR A 85 21.33 39.84 20.02
C THR A 85 20.29 40.68 20.76
N LEU A 86 19.18 40.08 21.16
CA LEU A 86 18.15 40.73 21.95
C LEU A 86 18.73 41.12 23.33
N ALA A 87 18.65 42.38 23.65
CA ALA A 87 19.07 42.87 24.98
C ALA A 87 17.92 42.76 26.00
N ARG A 88 18.25 42.84 27.28
CA ARG A 88 17.25 42.86 28.34
C ARG A 88 16.32 44.07 28.21
N GLY A 89 15.05 43.90 28.53
CA GLY A 89 14.03 44.92 28.38
C GLY A 89 13.53 45.12 26.94
N GLN A 90 13.99 44.30 26.02
CA GLN A 90 13.56 44.32 24.61
C GLN A 90 12.72 43.12 24.24
N ALA A 91 11.89 43.27 23.22
CA ALA A 91 11.13 42.20 22.58
C ALA A 91 11.26 42.29 21.05
N ILE A 92 11.15 41.21 20.34
CA ILE A 92 11.05 41.15 18.88
C ILE A 92 9.69 40.56 18.54
N ARG A 93 8.90 41.27 17.72
CA ARG A 93 7.70 40.66 17.15
C ARG A 93 8.13 39.58 16.18
N ILE A 94 7.68 38.36 16.43
CA ILE A 94 8.11 37.14 15.68
C ILE A 94 6.90 36.39 15.12
N MET A 95 7.03 35.89 13.90
CA MET A 95 6.01 35.07 13.27
C MET A 95 6.32 33.60 13.46
N THR A 96 5.28 32.76 13.44
CA THR A 96 5.37 31.31 13.50
C THR A 96 6.39 30.75 12.48
N GLY A 97 7.29 29.91 12.94
CA GLY A 97 8.35 29.32 12.14
C GLY A 97 9.59 30.20 11.94
N ALA A 98 9.59 31.46 12.35
CA ALA A 98 10.79 32.30 12.31
C ALA A 98 11.81 31.81 13.35
N PRO A 99 13.11 31.75 13.01
CA PRO A 99 14.18 31.39 13.94
C PRO A 99 14.21 32.27 15.18
N MET A 100 14.45 31.67 16.34
CA MET A 100 14.59 32.42 17.59
C MET A 100 15.79 33.37 17.52
N PRO A 101 15.59 34.66 17.82
CA PRO A 101 16.70 35.61 17.91
C PRO A 101 17.70 35.19 19.00
N ALA A 102 18.99 35.44 18.78
CA ALA A 102 19.98 35.28 19.84
C ALA A 102 19.60 36.16 21.05
N GLY A 103 19.66 35.60 22.26
CA GLY A 103 19.25 36.27 23.50
C GLY A 103 17.78 36.11 23.87
N ALA A 104 16.93 35.56 22.98
CA ALA A 104 15.56 35.18 23.28
C ALA A 104 15.43 33.66 23.48
N ASP A 105 14.60 33.25 24.40
CA ASP A 105 14.31 31.82 24.68
C ASP A 105 12.82 31.55 24.97
N THR A 106 11.97 32.58 24.94
CA THR A 106 10.54 32.51 25.27
C THR A 106 9.72 33.34 24.29
N VAL A 107 8.56 32.86 23.88
CA VAL A 107 7.65 33.61 23.00
C VAL A 107 6.28 33.76 23.68
N TYR A 108 5.81 35.00 23.74
CA TYR A 108 4.44 35.32 24.12
C TYR A 108 3.55 35.31 22.89
N PRO A 109 2.43 34.58 22.88
CA PRO A 109 1.42 34.72 21.80
C PRO A 109 0.89 36.13 21.75
N GLN A 110 0.69 36.67 20.56
CA GLN A 110 0.20 38.05 20.37
C GLN A 110 -1.17 38.29 21.01
N GLU A 111 -1.97 37.25 21.21
CA GLU A 111 -3.32 37.28 21.78
C GLU A 111 -3.35 37.51 23.30
N VAL A 112 -2.22 37.27 23.96
CA VAL A 112 -2.15 37.37 25.46
C VAL A 112 -1.31 38.59 25.93
N VAL A 113 -0.92 39.45 25.03
CA VAL A 113 -0.14 40.63 25.33
C VAL A 113 -0.82 41.91 24.85
N GLU A 114 -0.54 43.03 25.51
CA GLU A 114 -1.01 44.35 25.08
C GLU A 114 0.14 45.12 24.40
N ARG A 115 -0.06 45.56 23.16
CA ARG A 115 0.90 46.37 22.44
C ARG A 115 0.42 47.84 22.38
N THR A 116 1.30 48.74 22.77
CA THR A 116 1.09 50.17 22.64
C THR A 116 2.30 50.80 21.92
N HIS A 117 2.11 51.20 20.68
CA HIS A 117 3.18 51.71 19.80
C HIS A 117 4.38 50.77 19.67
N ASP A 118 5.53 51.14 20.20
CA ASP A 118 6.80 50.40 20.20
C ASP A 118 7.00 49.57 21.48
N ARG A 119 5.95 49.34 22.30
CA ARG A 119 6.03 48.65 23.58
C ARG A 119 5.03 47.53 23.65
N VAL A 120 5.40 46.46 24.35
CA VAL A 120 4.54 45.33 24.63
C VAL A 120 4.55 45.05 26.13
N THR A 121 3.36 44.84 26.70
CA THR A 121 3.18 44.48 28.12
C THR A 121 2.96 42.98 28.22
N VAL A 122 3.82 42.29 28.97
CA VAL A 122 3.81 40.84 29.16
C VAL A 122 3.54 40.46 30.61
N GLY A 123 2.82 39.36 30.83
CA GLY A 123 2.55 38.77 32.13
C GLY A 123 3.43 37.55 32.41
N PRO A 124 3.18 36.83 33.52
CA PRO A 124 3.89 35.59 33.80
C PRO A 124 3.57 34.48 32.79
N ILE A 125 4.61 33.78 32.32
CA ILE A 125 4.51 32.60 31.45
C ILE A 125 5.65 31.63 31.81
N ALA A 126 5.55 30.36 31.43
CA ALA A 126 6.65 29.45 31.60
C ALA A 126 7.86 29.86 30.72
N ARG A 127 9.07 29.81 31.28
CA ARG A 127 10.29 30.02 30.47
C ARG A 127 10.36 28.98 29.36
N ALA A 128 10.85 29.34 28.20
CA ALA A 128 10.91 28.57 26.97
C ALA A 128 9.52 28.16 26.40
N ALA A 129 8.44 28.83 26.86
CA ALA A 129 7.12 28.62 26.27
C ALA A 129 7.09 29.02 24.80
N ASN A 130 6.31 28.27 24.00
CA ASN A 130 6.03 28.51 22.57
C ASN A 130 7.27 28.56 21.67
N VAL A 131 8.33 27.83 22.05
CA VAL A 131 9.54 27.64 21.25
C VAL A 131 9.63 26.19 20.85
N ARG A 132 9.62 25.90 19.55
CA ARG A 132 9.95 24.57 19.00
C ARG A 132 11.46 24.45 18.97
N ARG A 133 11.95 23.35 19.52
CA ARG A 133 13.39 23.11 19.59
C ARG A 133 13.94 22.53 18.31
N ARG A 134 15.17 22.86 18.00
CA ARG A 134 15.93 22.24 16.93
C ARG A 134 15.85 20.71 17.02
N GLY A 135 15.46 20.04 15.93
CA GLY A 135 15.33 18.58 15.86
C GLY A 135 14.19 18.00 16.70
N GLU A 136 13.21 18.81 17.10
CA GLU A 136 12.05 18.34 17.88
C GLU A 136 11.22 17.33 17.12
N ASP A 137 11.03 17.50 15.81
CA ASP A 137 10.31 16.56 14.95
C ASP A 137 11.24 15.45 14.43
N VAL A 138 12.36 15.85 13.80
CA VAL A 138 13.31 14.90 13.21
C VAL A 138 14.74 15.32 13.52
N ARG A 139 15.55 14.38 14.02
CA ARG A 139 16.99 14.60 14.22
C ARG A 139 17.79 14.15 13.01
N SER A 140 18.83 14.89 12.67
CA SER A 140 19.79 14.55 11.63
C SER A 140 20.34 13.13 11.81
N GLY A 141 20.45 12.37 10.69
CA GLY A 141 20.94 11.02 10.65
C GLY A 141 19.90 9.93 10.96
N THR A 142 18.72 10.28 11.50
CA THR A 142 17.65 9.28 11.75
C THR A 142 17.01 8.80 10.44
N VAL A 143 16.62 7.53 10.41
CA VAL A 143 15.81 6.98 9.32
C VAL A 143 14.37 7.47 9.51
N VAL A 144 13.86 8.23 8.56
CA VAL A 144 12.50 8.79 8.59
C VAL A 144 11.51 8.00 7.74
N VAL A 145 11.98 7.33 6.70
CA VAL A 145 11.18 6.39 5.90
C VAL A 145 12.02 5.16 5.64
N GLU A 146 11.51 4.01 6.02
CA GLU A 146 12.19 2.72 5.86
C GLU A 146 12.08 2.20 4.42
N ALA A 147 13.11 1.46 3.96
CA ALA A 147 13.03 0.70 2.71
C ALA A 147 11.83 -0.25 2.71
N GLY A 148 11.22 -0.49 1.55
CA GLY A 148 10.01 -1.31 1.41
C GLY A 148 8.72 -0.61 1.81
N THR A 149 8.77 0.67 2.18
CA THR A 149 7.59 1.50 2.42
C THR A 149 6.95 1.91 1.10
N VAL A 150 5.64 1.81 1.01
CA VAL A 150 4.86 2.39 -0.09
C VAL A 150 4.74 3.89 0.15
N LEU A 151 5.19 4.69 -0.80
CA LEU A 151 5.16 6.14 -0.70
C LEU A 151 3.73 6.67 -0.88
N ARG A 152 3.14 7.17 0.20
CA ARG A 152 1.84 7.85 0.26
C ARG A 152 2.07 9.37 0.29
N PRO A 153 1.04 10.21 0.21
CA PRO A 153 1.21 11.66 0.25
C PRO A 153 2.04 12.17 1.44
N GLN A 154 1.88 11.58 2.63
CA GLN A 154 2.61 11.99 3.83
C GLN A 154 4.10 11.65 3.76
N GLU A 155 4.50 10.51 3.19
CA GLU A 155 5.90 10.19 2.97
C GLU A 155 6.53 11.13 1.94
N LEU A 156 5.81 11.46 0.86
CA LEU A 156 6.28 12.43 -0.13
C LEU A 156 6.49 13.81 0.49
N GLY A 157 5.54 14.28 1.32
CA GLY A 157 5.66 15.53 2.05
C GLY A 157 6.87 15.59 2.97
N LEU A 158 7.09 14.50 3.73
CA LEU A 158 8.25 14.40 4.62
C LEU A 158 9.57 14.40 3.83
N ILE A 159 9.68 13.63 2.76
CA ILE A 159 10.87 13.58 1.90
C ILE A 159 11.13 14.96 1.26
N ALA A 160 10.09 15.65 0.80
CA ALA A 160 10.21 17.00 0.26
C ALA A 160 10.70 18.00 1.30
N SER A 161 10.23 17.91 2.56
CA SER A 161 10.67 18.78 3.66
C SER A 161 12.15 18.60 4.02
N LEU A 162 12.73 17.46 3.66
CA LEU A 162 14.16 17.16 3.78
C LEU A 162 14.98 17.63 2.57
N GLY A 163 14.35 18.29 1.58
CA GLY A 163 15.00 18.86 0.41
C GLY A 163 15.35 17.87 -0.70
N SER A 164 14.81 16.64 -0.67
CA SER A 164 15.09 15.62 -1.69
C SER A 164 14.12 15.75 -2.88
N PRO A 165 14.58 16.14 -4.09
CA PRO A 165 13.74 16.23 -5.28
C PRO A 165 13.52 14.87 -5.98
N THR A 166 14.32 13.86 -5.62
CA THR A 166 14.29 12.52 -6.20
C THR A 166 14.36 11.45 -5.12
N VAL A 167 13.94 10.24 -5.47
CA VAL A 167 14.01 9.06 -4.58
C VAL A 167 14.40 7.82 -5.36
N VAL A 168 15.06 6.88 -4.68
CA VAL A 168 15.36 5.54 -5.22
C VAL A 168 14.21 4.60 -4.84
N VAL A 169 13.54 4.06 -5.84
CA VAL A 169 12.42 3.14 -5.69
C VAL A 169 12.70 1.83 -6.41
N THR A 170 12.05 0.74 -6.01
CA THR A 170 12.06 -0.50 -6.79
C THR A 170 11.28 -0.32 -8.10
N GLN A 171 11.80 -0.86 -9.20
CA GLN A 171 11.07 -0.90 -10.46
C GLN A 171 9.74 -1.66 -10.29
N ARG A 172 8.74 -1.29 -11.08
CA ARG A 172 7.48 -2.03 -11.12
C ARG A 172 7.70 -3.42 -11.72
N PRO A 173 7.29 -4.53 -11.05
CA PRO A 173 7.34 -5.85 -11.66
C PRO A 173 6.59 -5.86 -13.00
N ARG A 174 7.16 -6.51 -14.01
CA ARG A 174 6.55 -6.69 -15.33
C ARG A 174 5.78 -8.01 -15.30
N VAL A 175 4.50 -7.95 -15.67
CA VAL A 175 3.61 -9.11 -15.75
C VAL A 175 3.19 -9.32 -17.20
N ALA A 176 3.58 -10.45 -17.79
CA ALA A 176 3.01 -10.90 -19.04
C ALA A 176 1.74 -11.70 -18.75
N LEU A 177 0.64 -11.27 -19.34
CA LEU A 177 -0.69 -11.84 -19.12
C LEU A 177 -1.29 -12.33 -20.41
N LEU A 178 -1.75 -13.58 -20.41
CA LEU A 178 -2.43 -14.20 -21.54
C LEU A 178 -3.60 -15.09 -21.11
N SER A 179 -4.61 -15.21 -21.96
CA SER A 179 -5.67 -16.18 -21.83
C SER A 179 -5.49 -17.30 -22.85
N THR A 180 -5.92 -18.51 -22.50
CA THR A 180 -5.98 -19.67 -23.41
C THR A 180 -7.38 -20.26 -23.37
N GLY A 181 -7.77 -20.91 -24.44
CA GLY A 181 -9.05 -21.60 -24.57
C GLY A 181 -9.80 -21.18 -25.84
N ASP A 182 -10.15 -22.12 -26.70
CA ASP A 182 -10.92 -21.88 -27.94
C ASP A 182 -12.35 -21.39 -27.64
N GLU A 183 -12.81 -21.59 -26.39
CA GLU A 183 -14.09 -21.09 -25.89
C GLU A 183 -14.06 -19.60 -25.56
N VAL A 184 -12.86 -18.97 -25.52
CA VAL A 184 -12.72 -17.56 -25.14
C VAL A 184 -12.70 -16.67 -26.36
N ALA A 185 -13.43 -15.57 -26.32
CA ALA A 185 -13.51 -14.56 -27.38
C ALA A 185 -13.13 -13.17 -26.87
N GLU A 186 -12.49 -12.37 -27.70
CA GLU A 186 -12.13 -10.99 -27.38
C GLU A 186 -13.40 -10.13 -27.21
N PRO A 187 -13.51 -9.33 -26.10
CA PRO A 187 -14.58 -8.36 -25.94
C PRO A 187 -14.63 -7.37 -27.11
N GLY A 188 -15.83 -7.11 -27.63
CA GLY A 188 -16.05 -6.29 -28.82
C GLY A 188 -16.02 -7.07 -30.12
N GLY A 189 -15.52 -8.30 -30.15
CA GLY A 189 -15.57 -9.20 -31.28
C GLY A 189 -16.88 -10.01 -31.36
N SER A 190 -17.07 -10.72 -32.49
CA SER A 190 -18.18 -11.65 -32.66
C SER A 190 -17.95 -12.93 -31.84
N ARG A 191 -18.92 -13.35 -31.08
CA ARG A 191 -18.89 -14.58 -30.29
C ARG A 191 -19.61 -15.70 -31.03
N LYS A 192 -18.94 -16.82 -31.25
CA LYS A 192 -19.54 -18.05 -31.80
C LYS A 192 -20.41 -18.75 -30.74
N PRO A 193 -21.38 -19.59 -31.15
CA PRO A 193 -22.09 -20.45 -30.19
C PRO A 193 -21.11 -21.27 -29.34
N GLY A 194 -21.29 -21.28 -28.04
CA GLY A 194 -20.41 -21.97 -27.08
C GLY A 194 -19.23 -21.11 -26.56
N GLN A 195 -18.93 -19.98 -27.15
CA GLN A 195 -17.90 -19.09 -26.66
C GLN A 195 -18.41 -18.13 -25.58
N ILE A 196 -17.49 -17.71 -24.70
CA ILE A 196 -17.67 -16.66 -23.69
C ILE A 196 -16.68 -15.53 -23.97
N TYR A 197 -16.99 -14.32 -23.51
CA TYR A 197 -16.00 -13.22 -23.57
C TYR A 197 -14.95 -13.37 -22.46
N ASP A 198 -13.71 -12.98 -22.77
CA ASP A 198 -12.59 -12.99 -21.83
C ASP A 198 -12.78 -11.94 -20.74
N ALA A 199 -13.32 -12.35 -19.61
CA ALA A 199 -13.43 -11.49 -18.43
C ALA A 199 -12.16 -11.58 -17.56
N ASN A 200 -11.47 -12.73 -17.57
CA ASN A 200 -10.36 -12.99 -16.66
C ASN A 200 -9.15 -12.10 -16.97
N ARG A 201 -8.79 -11.95 -18.22
CA ARG A 201 -7.64 -11.12 -18.62
C ARG A 201 -7.83 -9.67 -18.15
N PHE A 202 -9.02 -9.11 -18.27
CA PHE A 202 -9.32 -7.77 -17.79
C PHE A 202 -9.27 -7.65 -16.26
N THR A 203 -9.82 -8.62 -15.54
CA THR A 203 -9.75 -8.60 -14.05
C THR A 203 -8.33 -8.80 -13.54
N LEU A 204 -7.57 -9.74 -14.14
CA LEU A 204 -6.19 -10.01 -13.74
C LEU A 204 -5.25 -8.85 -14.10
N ARG A 205 -5.48 -8.18 -15.25
CA ARG A 205 -4.79 -6.94 -15.58
C ARG A 205 -5.03 -5.87 -14.52
N GLY A 206 -6.29 -5.58 -14.19
CA GLY A 206 -6.63 -4.59 -13.18
C GLY A 206 -6.02 -4.91 -11.81
N LEU A 207 -6.08 -6.16 -11.37
CA LEU A 207 -5.47 -6.62 -10.10
C LEU A 207 -3.94 -6.51 -10.11
N SER A 208 -3.29 -6.78 -11.26
CA SER A 208 -1.84 -6.64 -11.42
C SER A 208 -1.42 -5.17 -11.33
N GLU A 209 -2.13 -4.27 -12.03
CA GLU A 209 -1.90 -2.83 -12.00
C GLU A 209 -2.14 -2.23 -10.60
N GLN A 210 -3.21 -2.63 -9.91
CA GLN A 210 -3.47 -2.27 -8.49
C GLN A 210 -2.37 -2.78 -7.55
N SER A 211 -1.74 -3.91 -7.88
CA SER A 211 -0.60 -4.45 -7.13
C SER A 211 0.71 -3.71 -7.42
N GLY A 212 0.69 -2.72 -8.32
CA GLY A 212 1.83 -1.90 -8.68
C GLY A 212 2.66 -2.46 -9.84
N ALA A 213 2.22 -3.50 -10.53
CA ALA A 213 2.90 -4.08 -11.67
C ALA A 213 2.64 -3.30 -12.98
N ARG A 214 3.52 -3.50 -13.96
CA ARG A 214 3.32 -3.10 -15.35
C ARG A 214 2.88 -4.33 -16.14
N VAL A 215 1.72 -4.28 -16.80
CA VAL A 215 1.17 -5.40 -17.55
C VAL A 215 1.56 -5.33 -19.02
N ILE A 216 2.02 -6.46 -19.55
CA ILE A 216 2.22 -6.77 -20.96
C ILE A 216 1.09 -7.71 -21.35
N ASP A 217 0.06 -7.18 -22.01
CA ASP A 217 -1.13 -7.94 -22.39
C ASP A 217 -0.86 -8.65 -23.73
N LEU A 218 -0.85 -9.98 -23.72
CA LEU A 218 -0.56 -10.85 -24.86
C LEU A 218 -1.85 -11.38 -25.54
N GLY A 219 -3.02 -10.99 -25.05
CA GLY A 219 -4.30 -11.38 -25.63
C GLY A 219 -4.67 -12.84 -25.38
N ILE A 220 -5.43 -13.40 -26.32
CA ILE A 220 -5.86 -14.79 -26.31
C ILE A 220 -4.93 -15.58 -27.22
N VAL A 221 -4.25 -16.58 -26.65
CA VAL A 221 -3.36 -17.48 -27.38
C VAL A 221 -4.15 -18.72 -27.79
N PRO A 222 -4.11 -19.13 -29.07
CA PRO A 222 -4.79 -20.35 -29.52
C PRO A 222 -4.31 -21.60 -28.80
N ASP A 223 -5.19 -22.58 -28.59
CA ASP A 223 -4.87 -23.87 -28.01
C ASP A 223 -4.09 -24.77 -29.01
N GLN A 224 -2.92 -24.26 -29.46
CA GLN A 224 -1.98 -24.95 -30.34
C GLN A 224 -0.62 -25.02 -29.66
N HIS A 225 -0.03 -26.22 -29.63
CA HIS A 225 1.21 -26.52 -28.89
C HIS A 225 2.35 -25.52 -29.20
N ASP A 226 2.69 -25.35 -30.46
CA ASP A 226 3.85 -24.54 -30.86
C ASP A 226 3.59 -23.05 -30.61
N ALA A 227 2.39 -22.56 -30.93
CA ALA A 227 2.01 -21.18 -30.67
C ALA A 227 2.06 -20.83 -29.18
N LEU A 228 1.53 -21.72 -28.32
CA LEU A 228 1.55 -21.54 -26.87
C LEU A 228 2.98 -21.58 -26.32
N ARG A 229 3.79 -22.53 -26.81
CA ARG A 229 5.20 -22.68 -26.41
C ARG A 229 6.02 -21.43 -26.77
N GLU A 230 5.95 -20.96 -27.99
CA GLU A 230 6.64 -19.76 -28.47
C GLU A 230 6.22 -18.52 -27.65
N GLN A 231 4.91 -18.37 -27.44
CA GLN A 231 4.38 -17.22 -26.69
C GLN A 231 4.81 -17.23 -25.21
N LEU A 232 4.83 -18.40 -24.56
CA LEU A 232 5.28 -18.51 -23.17
C LEU A 232 6.78 -18.25 -23.02
N ILE A 233 7.62 -18.71 -23.97
CA ILE A 233 9.05 -18.39 -23.98
C ILE A 233 9.25 -16.88 -24.16
N ALA A 234 8.64 -16.26 -25.17
CA ALA A 234 8.74 -14.82 -25.40
C ALA A 234 8.23 -14.00 -24.19
N ALA A 235 7.14 -14.44 -23.58
CA ALA A 235 6.60 -13.83 -22.37
C ALA A 235 7.61 -13.90 -21.19
N SER A 236 8.30 -15.01 -21.03
CA SER A 236 9.28 -15.19 -19.97
C SER A 236 10.55 -14.34 -20.14
N GLU A 237 10.92 -14.01 -21.36
CA GLU A 237 12.04 -13.10 -21.66
C GLU A 237 11.68 -11.62 -21.42
N ALA A 238 10.40 -11.28 -21.59
CA ALA A 238 9.92 -9.90 -21.52
C ALA A 238 9.46 -9.46 -20.12
N ALA A 239 9.18 -10.41 -19.21
CA ALA A 239 8.51 -10.13 -17.94
C ALA A 239 9.21 -10.80 -16.75
N ASP A 240 8.87 -10.35 -15.54
CA ASP A 240 9.32 -10.93 -14.28
C ASP A 240 8.35 -12.03 -13.79
N VAL A 241 7.09 -11.94 -14.23
CA VAL A 241 6.01 -12.88 -13.94
C VAL A 241 5.18 -13.13 -15.20
N VAL A 242 4.88 -14.40 -15.48
CA VAL A 242 3.91 -14.80 -16.50
C VAL A 242 2.65 -15.33 -15.82
N ILE A 243 1.49 -14.84 -16.24
CA ILE A 243 0.18 -15.28 -15.74
C ILE A 243 -0.64 -15.82 -16.90
N THR A 244 -1.15 -17.05 -16.78
CA THR A 244 -2.14 -17.61 -17.71
C THR A 244 -3.50 -17.73 -17.02
N SER A 245 -4.57 -17.42 -17.76
CA SER A 245 -5.94 -17.70 -17.34
C SER A 245 -6.50 -18.86 -18.17
N GLY A 246 -6.91 -19.92 -17.50
CA GLY A 246 -7.31 -21.19 -18.13
C GLY A 246 -6.16 -22.19 -18.25
N GLY A 247 -6.46 -23.38 -18.80
CA GLY A 247 -5.45 -24.44 -19.08
C GLY A 247 -4.83 -25.13 -17.85
N VAL A 248 -5.38 -24.98 -16.64
CA VAL A 248 -4.84 -25.60 -15.42
C VAL A 248 -5.83 -26.55 -14.74
N SER A 249 -6.89 -26.92 -15.43
CA SER A 249 -7.89 -27.85 -14.92
C SER A 249 -7.40 -29.29 -15.02
N VAL A 250 -8.01 -30.22 -14.28
CA VAL A 250 -7.73 -31.67 -14.33
C VAL A 250 -8.27 -32.37 -15.59
N GLY A 251 -8.60 -31.62 -16.64
CA GLY A 251 -9.14 -32.12 -17.91
C GLY A 251 -8.11 -32.79 -18.82
N VAL A 252 -8.58 -33.63 -19.71
CA VAL A 252 -7.77 -34.44 -20.65
C VAL A 252 -7.03 -33.62 -21.69
N TYR A 253 -7.37 -32.30 -21.87
CA TYR A 253 -6.77 -31.36 -22.84
C TYR A 253 -5.94 -30.32 -22.16
N ASP A 254 -4.95 -30.72 -21.37
CA ASP A 254 -4.10 -29.76 -20.66
C ASP A 254 -2.86 -29.45 -21.47
N LEU A 255 -3.06 -28.77 -22.63
CA LEU A 255 -1.99 -28.34 -23.52
C LEU A 255 -0.99 -27.47 -22.80
N VAL A 256 -1.48 -26.55 -21.96
CA VAL A 256 -0.65 -25.68 -21.11
C VAL A 256 0.27 -26.52 -20.23
N LYS A 257 -0.25 -27.60 -19.63
CA LYS A 257 0.52 -28.50 -18.77
C LYS A 257 1.63 -29.23 -19.56
N THR A 258 1.31 -29.70 -20.75
CA THR A 258 2.27 -30.39 -21.61
C THR A 258 3.40 -29.44 -22.01
N VAL A 259 3.07 -28.25 -22.50
CA VAL A 259 4.05 -27.24 -22.91
C VAL A 259 4.91 -26.80 -21.71
N LEU A 260 4.30 -26.56 -20.55
CA LEU A 260 5.04 -26.15 -19.36
C LEU A 260 6.01 -27.23 -18.84
N ALA A 261 5.68 -28.51 -19.00
CA ALA A 261 6.60 -29.61 -18.67
C ALA A 261 7.86 -29.62 -19.57
N GLU A 262 7.78 -29.07 -20.78
CA GLU A 262 8.90 -29.00 -21.71
C GLU A 262 9.81 -27.80 -21.49
N ILE A 263 9.23 -26.65 -21.07
CA ILE A 263 9.96 -25.36 -21.02
C ILE A 263 10.25 -24.84 -19.61
N GLY A 264 9.71 -25.49 -18.57
CA GLY A 264 9.86 -24.99 -17.21
C GLY A 264 9.76 -26.06 -16.13
N GLY A 265 10.09 -25.67 -14.89
CA GLY A 265 9.85 -26.45 -13.68
C GLY A 265 8.55 -25.99 -13.03
N ILE A 266 7.42 -26.58 -13.44
CA ILE A 266 6.09 -26.16 -13.00
C ILE A 266 5.42 -27.27 -12.19
N ASP A 267 4.97 -26.92 -11.00
CA ASP A 267 4.18 -27.76 -10.11
C ASP A 267 2.68 -27.47 -10.30
N PHE A 268 1.88 -28.53 -10.34
CA PHE A 268 0.43 -28.45 -10.40
C PHE A 268 -0.16 -28.84 -9.05
N TRP A 269 -0.71 -27.86 -8.35
CA TRP A 269 -1.23 -28.05 -7.00
C TRP A 269 -2.74 -28.13 -6.97
N GLN A 270 -3.21 -28.88 -5.98
CA GLN A 270 -4.58 -28.85 -5.49
C GLN A 270 -4.57 -28.18 -4.11
N VAL A 271 -4.96 -26.92 -4.07
CA VAL A 271 -4.99 -26.15 -2.82
C VAL A 271 -6.28 -26.45 -2.05
N ALA A 272 -6.16 -26.58 -0.73
CA ALA A 272 -7.30 -26.85 0.17
C ALA A 272 -8.15 -25.60 0.41
N MET A 273 -8.70 -25.04 -0.68
CA MET A 273 -9.53 -23.82 -0.66
C MET A 273 -10.79 -23.94 -1.51
N GLN A 274 -11.70 -22.99 -1.32
CA GLN A 274 -12.92 -22.85 -2.12
C GLN A 274 -13.31 -21.36 -2.23
N PRO A 275 -13.54 -20.86 -3.50
CA PRO A 275 -13.18 -21.47 -4.79
C PRO A 275 -11.69 -21.32 -5.09
N GLY A 276 -11.21 -21.88 -6.23
CA GLY A 276 -9.84 -21.68 -6.70
C GLY A 276 -8.88 -22.83 -6.35
N ARG A 277 -9.36 -24.07 -6.37
CA ARG A 277 -8.60 -25.26 -5.99
C ARG A 277 -7.37 -25.56 -6.86
N PRO A 278 -7.43 -25.56 -8.22
CA PRO A 278 -6.28 -25.82 -9.06
C PRO A 278 -5.38 -24.58 -9.16
N LEU A 279 -4.06 -24.78 -9.10
CA LEU A 279 -3.04 -23.75 -9.27
C LEU A 279 -1.81 -24.40 -9.92
N ALA A 280 -1.32 -23.83 -11.01
CA ALA A 280 0.00 -24.14 -11.55
C ALA A 280 0.98 -23.04 -11.13
N VAL A 281 2.14 -23.41 -10.59
CA VAL A 281 3.15 -22.47 -10.12
C VAL A 281 4.54 -23.00 -10.37
N GLY A 282 5.48 -22.14 -10.71
CA GLY A 282 6.88 -22.50 -10.94
C GLY A 282 7.64 -21.45 -11.70
N ARG A 283 8.57 -21.85 -12.57
CA ARG A 283 9.40 -20.96 -13.36
C ARG A 283 9.56 -21.41 -14.80
N ILE A 284 9.64 -20.43 -15.70
CA ILE A 284 10.13 -20.58 -17.07
C ILE A 284 11.45 -19.80 -17.14
N GLY A 285 12.58 -20.52 -17.19
CA GLY A 285 13.90 -19.87 -16.97
C GLY A 285 13.98 -19.23 -15.59
N SER A 286 14.26 -17.93 -15.53
CA SER A 286 14.26 -17.13 -14.30
C SER A 286 12.91 -16.54 -13.92
N THR A 287 11.93 -16.55 -14.84
CA THR A 287 10.65 -15.86 -14.70
C THR A 287 9.63 -16.70 -13.93
N HIS A 288 8.96 -16.11 -12.97
CA HIS A 288 7.89 -16.78 -12.22
C HIS A 288 6.67 -17.03 -13.09
N PHE A 289 6.07 -18.19 -12.96
CA PHE A 289 4.88 -18.60 -13.69
C PHE A 289 3.72 -18.90 -12.75
N PHE A 290 2.53 -18.40 -13.11
CA PHE A 290 1.28 -18.69 -12.44
C PHE A 290 0.20 -19.04 -13.46
N GLY A 291 -0.30 -20.27 -13.41
CA GLY A 291 -1.48 -20.70 -14.15
C GLY A 291 -2.71 -20.66 -13.24
N LEU A 292 -3.71 -19.87 -13.62
CA LEU A 292 -4.89 -19.60 -12.80
C LEU A 292 -6.14 -20.28 -13.36
N PRO A 293 -7.15 -20.58 -12.50
CA PRO A 293 -8.39 -21.23 -12.93
C PRO A 293 -9.15 -20.42 -13.98
N GLY A 294 -9.87 -21.09 -14.89
CA GLY A 294 -10.74 -20.45 -15.89
C GLY A 294 -12.00 -19.78 -15.30
N ASN A 295 -12.53 -20.27 -14.15
CA ASN A 295 -13.67 -19.62 -13.50
C ASN A 295 -13.28 -18.25 -12.92
N PRO A 296 -14.00 -17.15 -13.22
CA PRO A 296 -13.54 -15.80 -12.93
C PRO A 296 -13.34 -15.50 -11.44
N VAL A 297 -14.25 -15.91 -10.56
CA VAL A 297 -14.07 -15.70 -9.11
C VAL A 297 -12.89 -16.52 -8.58
N ALA A 298 -12.72 -17.76 -9.08
CA ALA A 298 -11.59 -18.59 -8.69
C ALA A 298 -10.26 -17.97 -9.14
N SER A 299 -10.21 -17.45 -10.35
CA SER A 299 -9.05 -16.76 -10.92
C SER A 299 -8.67 -15.53 -10.08
N MET A 300 -9.64 -14.64 -9.77
CA MET A 300 -9.40 -13.48 -8.93
C MET A 300 -8.90 -13.85 -7.53
N LEU A 301 -9.53 -14.83 -6.88
CA LEU A 301 -9.11 -15.29 -5.54
C LEU A 301 -7.72 -15.91 -5.55
N THR A 302 -7.43 -16.74 -6.53
CA THR A 302 -6.10 -17.33 -6.68
C THR A 302 -5.03 -16.25 -6.89
N PHE A 303 -5.35 -15.24 -7.69
CA PHE A 303 -4.49 -14.06 -7.84
C PHE A 303 -4.26 -13.35 -6.51
N LEU A 304 -5.32 -12.99 -5.79
CA LEU A 304 -5.23 -12.25 -4.51
C LEU A 304 -4.43 -13.01 -3.45
N LEU A 305 -4.55 -14.32 -3.41
CA LEU A 305 -3.91 -15.15 -2.39
C LEU A 305 -2.48 -15.55 -2.71
N PHE A 306 -2.09 -15.66 -3.99
CA PHE A 306 -0.80 -16.22 -4.39
C PHE A 306 0.01 -15.30 -5.29
N VAL A 307 -0.58 -14.74 -6.35
CA VAL A 307 0.14 -13.88 -7.30
C VAL A 307 0.43 -12.51 -6.69
N ARG A 308 -0.59 -11.88 -6.09
CA ARG A 308 -0.42 -10.57 -5.46
C ARG A 308 0.68 -10.55 -4.40
N PRO A 309 0.76 -11.47 -3.44
CA PRO A 309 1.88 -11.52 -2.49
C PRO A 309 3.25 -11.67 -3.16
N ALA A 310 3.36 -12.48 -4.22
CA ALA A 310 4.58 -12.63 -4.99
C ALA A 310 4.99 -11.30 -5.68
N LEU A 311 4.04 -10.61 -6.35
CA LEU A 311 4.29 -9.31 -6.95
C LEU A 311 4.72 -8.25 -5.93
N LEU A 312 4.08 -8.22 -4.76
CA LEU A 312 4.43 -7.30 -3.68
C LEU A 312 5.82 -7.60 -3.09
N THR A 313 6.21 -8.87 -3.04
CA THR A 313 7.56 -9.29 -2.62
C THR A 313 8.60 -8.87 -3.65
N LEU A 314 8.36 -9.11 -4.95
CA LEU A 314 9.21 -8.63 -6.05
C LEU A 314 9.39 -7.11 -6.00
N ALA A 315 8.31 -6.37 -5.74
CA ALA A 315 8.36 -4.93 -5.54
C ALA A 315 9.06 -4.49 -4.24
N GLY A 316 9.48 -5.42 -3.38
CA GLY A 316 10.17 -5.13 -2.14
C GLY A 316 9.29 -4.61 -1.00
N ARG A 317 7.97 -4.79 -1.05
CA ARG A 317 7.07 -4.36 0.02
C ARG A 317 7.32 -5.12 1.33
N ARG A 318 7.24 -4.41 2.44
CA ARG A 318 7.37 -5.01 3.79
C ARG A 318 6.17 -5.86 4.21
N ARG A 319 4.96 -5.49 3.75
CA ARG A 319 3.71 -6.21 4.02
C ARG A 319 3.10 -6.67 2.71
N VAL A 320 2.94 -7.96 2.56
CA VAL A 320 2.45 -8.60 1.34
C VAL A 320 1.07 -9.23 1.50
N PHE A 321 0.63 -9.45 2.73
CA PHE A 321 -0.71 -9.92 3.06
C PHE A 321 -1.55 -8.81 3.69
N PRO A 322 -2.87 -8.77 3.43
CA PRO A 322 -3.79 -7.89 4.15
C PRO A 322 -3.88 -8.30 5.62
N GLU A 323 -4.20 -7.36 6.49
CA GLU A 323 -4.58 -7.65 7.88
C GLU A 323 -6.08 -7.94 7.91
N PRO A 324 -6.50 -9.16 8.36
CA PRO A 324 -7.91 -9.48 8.46
C PRO A 324 -8.55 -8.77 9.67
N TRP A 325 -9.80 -8.37 9.53
CA TRP A 325 -10.56 -7.73 10.59
C TRP A 325 -11.67 -8.64 11.11
N PRO A 326 -11.97 -8.61 12.41
CA PRO A 326 -13.13 -9.32 12.95
C PRO A 326 -14.43 -8.60 12.54
N ALA A 327 -15.42 -9.38 12.10
CA ALA A 327 -16.77 -8.89 11.78
C ALA A 327 -17.82 -9.86 12.31
N ARG A 328 -18.98 -9.36 12.71
CA ARG A 328 -20.11 -10.17 13.16
C ARG A 328 -20.94 -10.61 11.96
N ALA A 329 -21.14 -11.91 11.79
CA ALA A 329 -22.03 -12.44 10.78
C ALA A 329 -23.51 -12.06 11.06
N THR A 330 -24.19 -11.49 10.05
CA THR A 330 -25.62 -11.14 10.19
C THR A 330 -26.55 -12.21 9.68
N GLU A 331 -26.03 -13.27 9.05
CA GLU A 331 -26.79 -14.41 8.53
C GLU A 331 -26.03 -15.73 8.75
N ALA A 332 -26.73 -16.84 8.62
CA ALA A 332 -26.13 -18.16 8.66
C ALA A 332 -25.30 -18.42 7.38
N MET A 333 -24.11 -18.97 7.55
CA MET A 333 -23.22 -19.30 6.43
C MET A 333 -22.84 -20.79 6.49
N PRO A 334 -23.44 -21.63 5.65
CA PRO A 334 -23.07 -23.05 5.61
C PRO A 334 -21.62 -23.22 5.12
N LYS A 335 -20.86 -24.09 5.79
CA LYS A 335 -19.47 -24.42 5.48
C LYS A 335 -19.12 -25.86 5.79
N LYS A 336 -18.49 -26.53 4.81
CA LYS A 336 -17.94 -27.88 5.01
C LYS A 336 -16.49 -27.78 5.52
N ARG A 337 -16.14 -28.53 6.56
CA ARG A 337 -14.77 -28.64 7.09
C ARG A 337 -13.82 -29.23 6.04
N GLY A 338 -12.51 -28.99 6.23
CA GLY A 338 -11.43 -29.56 5.43
C GLY A 338 -10.91 -28.67 4.30
N ARG A 339 -11.49 -27.47 4.10
CA ARG A 339 -10.98 -26.44 3.17
C ARG A 339 -11.23 -25.07 3.74
N ARG A 340 -10.31 -24.14 3.47
CA ARG A 340 -10.54 -22.72 3.73
C ARG A 340 -11.51 -22.16 2.69
N GLU A 341 -12.57 -21.52 3.13
CA GLU A 341 -13.53 -20.88 2.24
C GLU A 341 -13.38 -19.38 2.26
N PHE A 342 -13.43 -18.81 1.06
CA PHE A 342 -13.45 -17.36 0.83
C PHE A 342 -14.78 -16.98 0.22
N LYS A 343 -15.71 -16.48 1.05
CA LYS A 343 -17.02 -16.04 0.59
C LYS A 343 -16.96 -14.54 0.26
N ARG A 344 -17.62 -14.13 -0.82
CA ARG A 344 -17.78 -12.71 -1.13
C ARG A 344 -18.77 -12.13 -0.15
N GLY A 345 -18.36 -11.06 0.53
CA GLY A 345 -19.11 -10.43 1.59
C GLY A 345 -19.37 -8.95 1.36
N VAL A 346 -20.40 -8.46 2.01
CA VAL A 346 -20.67 -7.03 2.19
C VAL A 346 -20.49 -6.72 3.67
N ALA A 347 -19.39 -6.06 4.00
CA ALA A 347 -19.11 -5.59 5.36
C ALA A 347 -19.59 -4.15 5.52
N ARG A 348 -20.10 -3.82 6.72
CA ARG A 348 -20.51 -2.48 7.13
C ARG A 348 -20.04 -2.23 8.56
N PHE A 349 -19.72 -0.98 8.86
CA PHE A 349 -19.44 -0.56 10.23
C PHE A 349 -20.72 0.06 10.81
N GLU A 350 -21.36 -0.63 11.74
CA GLU A 350 -22.63 -0.25 12.35
C GLU A 350 -22.53 -0.49 13.85
N ASP A 351 -23.06 0.44 14.66
CA ASP A 351 -23.10 0.37 16.12
C ASP A 351 -21.74 0.06 16.79
N GLY A 352 -20.66 0.64 16.24
CA GLY A 352 -19.31 0.49 16.77
C GLY A 352 -18.62 -0.84 16.45
N ALA A 353 -19.18 -1.67 15.57
CA ALA A 353 -18.63 -2.95 15.16
C ALA A 353 -18.79 -3.20 13.65
N TRP A 354 -17.87 -3.99 13.10
CA TRP A 354 -18.05 -4.50 11.74
C TRP A 354 -19.09 -5.62 11.73
N THR A 355 -20.04 -5.53 10.82
CA THR A 355 -21.00 -6.57 10.47
C THR A 355 -20.75 -7.07 9.07
N VAL A 356 -21.09 -8.32 8.76
CA VAL A 356 -20.90 -8.88 7.42
C VAL A 356 -21.99 -9.88 7.07
N ARG A 357 -22.44 -9.82 5.81
CA ARG A 357 -23.25 -10.84 5.16
C ARG A 357 -22.64 -11.26 3.83
N THR A 358 -23.08 -12.39 3.28
CA THR A 358 -22.64 -12.78 1.94
C THR A 358 -23.31 -11.94 0.85
N THR A 359 -22.74 -11.93 -0.36
CA THR A 359 -23.38 -11.30 -1.54
C THR A 359 -24.48 -12.16 -2.16
N GLY A 360 -24.91 -13.23 -1.48
CA GLY A 360 -25.84 -14.22 -2.01
C GLY A 360 -25.11 -15.44 -2.59
N PRO A 361 -25.48 -15.97 -3.76
CA PRO A 361 -24.87 -17.18 -4.32
C PRO A 361 -23.37 -17.11 -4.45
N GLN A 362 -22.66 -18.16 -4.01
CA GLN A 362 -21.20 -18.21 -3.88
C GLN A 362 -20.51 -19.08 -4.96
N GLY A 363 -21.12 -19.25 -6.13
CA GLY A 363 -20.52 -20.01 -7.25
C GLY A 363 -19.23 -19.36 -7.79
N SER A 364 -18.30 -20.18 -8.28
CA SER A 364 -16.99 -19.72 -8.80
C SER A 364 -17.09 -18.96 -10.13
N GLY A 365 -18.21 -19.08 -10.85
CA GLY A 365 -18.48 -18.37 -12.09
C GLY A 365 -19.29 -17.08 -11.92
N ILE A 366 -19.75 -16.74 -10.68
CA ILE A 366 -20.63 -15.60 -10.43
C ILE A 366 -19.81 -14.32 -10.21
N LEU A 367 -19.25 -13.76 -11.30
CA LEU A 367 -18.40 -12.57 -11.25
C LEU A 367 -19.10 -11.37 -10.63
N SER A 368 -20.41 -11.21 -10.86
CA SER A 368 -21.22 -10.13 -10.25
C SER A 368 -21.18 -10.14 -8.72
N SER A 369 -20.89 -11.29 -8.08
CA SER A 369 -20.71 -11.36 -6.62
C SER A 369 -19.46 -10.65 -6.12
N MET A 370 -18.40 -10.54 -6.96
CA MET A 370 -17.20 -9.76 -6.66
C MET A 370 -17.47 -8.26 -6.77
N VAL A 371 -18.31 -7.85 -7.72
CA VAL A 371 -18.73 -6.44 -7.87
C VAL A 371 -19.63 -5.99 -6.72
N ALA A 372 -20.52 -6.87 -6.25
CA ALA A 372 -21.43 -6.58 -5.14
C ALA A 372 -20.74 -6.62 -3.75
N GLY A 373 -19.59 -7.29 -3.64
CA GLY A 373 -18.84 -7.46 -2.40
C GLY A 373 -17.78 -6.40 -2.20
N ASN A 374 -17.50 -6.05 -0.95
CA ASN A 374 -16.39 -5.19 -0.56
C ASN A 374 -15.34 -5.91 0.29
N CYS A 375 -15.57 -7.19 0.62
CA CYS A 375 -14.64 -8.01 1.38
C CYS A 375 -14.73 -9.49 1.01
N LEU A 376 -13.70 -10.24 1.40
CA LEU A 376 -13.71 -11.69 1.48
C LEU A 376 -13.96 -12.09 2.93
N ILE A 377 -14.96 -12.93 3.17
CA ILE A 377 -15.18 -13.58 4.46
C ILE A 377 -14.31 -14.83 4.47
N VAL A 378 -13.36 -14.88 5.41
CA VAL A 378 -12.40 -15.97 5.54
C VAL A 378 -12.89 -16.97 6.57
N LEU A 379 -13.17 -18.17 6.14
CA LEU A 379 -13.61 -19.28 7.00
C LEU A 379 -12.54 -20.39 6.98
N GLU A 380 -11.86 -20.55 8.09
CA GLU A 380 -10.72 -21.46 8.25
C GLU A 380 -11.10 -22.93 7.98
N GLU A 381 -10.11 -23.77 7.68
CA GLU A 381 -10.28 -25.17 7.27
C GLU A 381 -11.14 -25.97 8.24
N GLU A 382 -10.88 -25.84 9.54
CA GLU A 382 -11.54 -26.61 10.60
C GLU A 382 -12.89 -26.05 11.02
N ARG A 383 -13.23 -24.84 10.57
CA ARG A 383 -14.51 -24.22 10.89
C ARG A 383 -15.65 -24.94 10.17
N GLY A 384 -16.74 -25.15 10.88
CA GLY A 384 -18.05 -25.59 10.32
C GLY A 384 -18.93 -24.38 9.98
N ASP A 385 -20.24 -24.62 9.97
CA ASP A 385 -21.25 -23.59 9.73
C ASP A 385 -21.08 -22.40 10.68
N VAL A 386 -21.44 -21.21 10.21
CA VAL A 386 -21.44 -19.97 10.99
C VAL A 386 -22.89 -19.59 11.28
N ALA A 387 -23.21 -19.39 12.54
CA ALA A 387 -24.50 -18.86 12.98
C ALA A 387 -24.54 -17.33 12.93
N PRO A 388 -25.74 -16.70 12.78
CA PRO A 388 -25.87 -15.27 12.97
C PRO A 388 -25.36 -14.82 14.34
N GLY A 389 -24.63 -13.71 14.39
CA GLY A 389 -24.01 -13.18 15.61
C GLY A 389 -22.59 -13.67 15.87
N GLU A 390 -22.15 -14.76 15.26
CA GLU A 390 -20.77 -15.24 15.39
C GLU A 390 -19.75 -14.33 14.72
N THR A 391 -18.54 -14.27 15.28
CA THR A 391 -17.42 -13.53 14.71
C THR A 391 -16.73 -14.36 13.61
N VAL A 392 -16.49 -13.72 12.49
CA VAL A 392 -15.69 -14.21 11.36
C VAL A 392 -14.59 -13.21 11.04
N LEU A 393 -13.57 -13.64 10.28
CA LEU A 393 -12.55 -12.74 9.75
C LEU A 393 -12.97 -12.26 8.37
N ILE A 394 -12.72 -10.99 8.08
CA ILE A 394 -12.89 -10.39 6.75
C ILE A 394 -11.59 -9.79 6.25
N GLU A 395 -11.32 -9.95 4.97
CA GLU A 395 -10.25 -9.27 4.24
C GLU A 395 -10.88 -8.26 3.29
N PRO A 396 -10.70 -6.94 3.49
CA PRO A 396 -11.21 -5.93 2.56
C PRO A 396 -10.62 -6.14 1.15
N LEU A 397 -11.45 -6.00 0.11
CA LEU A 397 -11.01 -6.02 -1.29
C LEU A 397 -10.33 -4.70 -1.68
N GLU A 398 -10.79 -3.61 -1.08
CA GLU A 398 -10.22 -2.28 -1.18
C GLU A 398 -9.93 -1.74 0.23
N PRO A 399 -8.94 -0.84 0.41
CA PRO A 399 -8.80 -0.15 1.68
C PRO A 399 -10.11 0.59 1.99
N PRO A 400 -10.53 0.67 3.27
CA PRO A 400 -11.70 1.45 3.64
C PRO A 400 -11.51 2.90 3.21
N ALA A 401 -12.57 3.46 2.62
CA ALA A 401 -12.65 4.86 2.23
C ALA A 401 -12.56 5.78 3.45
#